data_961e64ab625762c2d9f6c1e9b4ba6417
#
_entry.id   961e64ab625762c2d9f6c1e9b4ba6417
#
_cell.length_a   1.000
_cell.length_b   1.000
_cell.length_c   1.000
_cell.angle_alpha   90.00
_cell.angle_beta   90.00
_cell.angle_gamma   90.00
#
_symmetry.space_group_name_H-M   'P 1'
#
loop_
_entity.id
_entity.type
_entity.pdbx_description
1 polymer ?
#
loop_
_entity_poly.entity_id
_entity_poly.type
_entity_poly.pdbx_seq_one_letter_code
_entity_poly.pdbx_strand_id
1 'polypeptide(L)'
;MPLSKFGKRHKKTFGKKKEKWDGNFRIPPKPNSYYVQEKGICRWCGKKIIENKVHNKRKTWHQDCATDYMIIYHSGEARKHIWKRDKGKCNECGERCTRRGWDLDHVKPLMEQKGIKGNKLDWSYYELHNMQTLCRPCHKKKTKQDMKNNA
;
A
#
# COMPACT_ATOMS: atom_id res chain seq x y z
N MET A 1 36.90 17.78 -39.10
CA MET A 1 36.82 16.83 -37.94
C MET A 1 35.41 16.30 -37.93
N PRO A 2 35.17 15.03 -38.10
CA PRO A 2 33.83 14.49 -38.02
C PRO A 2 33.42 14.39 -36.57
N LEU A 3 32.32 15.04 -36.22
CA LEU A 3 31.65 14.94 -34.92
C LEU A 3 31.29 13.50 -34.64
N SER A 4 31.75 13.01 -33.51
CA SER A 4 31.56 11.66 -33.01
C SER A 4 30.08 11.29 -33.02
N LYS A 5 29.78 10.13 -33.57
CA LYS A 5 28.48 9.46 -33.51
C LYS A 5 28.16 9.18 -32.04
N PHE A 6 27.40 10.07 -31.42
CA PHE A 6 26.72 9.74 -30.15
C PHE A 6 25.81 8.55 -30.45
N GLY A 7 26.26 7.38 -30.00
CA GLY A 7 25.48 6.17 -30.08
C GLY A 7 24.09 6.42 -29.48
N LYS A 8 23.05 6.11 -30.23
CA LYS A 8 21.68 6.05 -29.75
C LYS A 8 21.67 5.13 -28.54
N ARG A 9 21.66 5.71 -27.34
CA ARG A 9 21.35 4.93 -26.14
C ARG A 9 19.96 4.36 -26.36
N HIS A 10 19.89 3.11 -26.74
CA HIS A 10 18.67 2.34 -26.60
C HIS A 10 18.28 2.47 -25.12
N LYS A 11 17.27 3.28 -24.85
CA LYS A 11 16.60 3.26 -23.56
C LYS A 11 16.00 1.87 -23.49
N LYS A 12 16.72 0.93 -22.89
CA LYS A 12 16.12 -0.29 -22.37
C LYS A 12 15.11 0.20 -21.33
N THR A 13 13.85 0.30 -21.73
CA THR A 13 12.74 0.43 -20.80
C THR A 13 12.71 -0.88 -20.03
N PHE A 14 13.46 -0.91 -18.93
CA PHE A 14 13.33 -1.99 -17.96
C PHE A 14 11.99 -1.80 -17.27
N GLY A 15 10.90 -2.16 -17.97
CA GLY A 15 9.65 -2.41 -17.31
C GLY A 15 9.93 -3.50 -16.28
N LYS A 16 9.67 -3.23 -15.00
CA LYS A 16 9.68 -4.29 -14.01
C LYS A 16 8.74 -5.37 -14.53
N LYS A 17 9.25 -6.59 -14.74
CA LYS A 17 8.42 -7.72 -15.15
C LYS A 17 7.28 -7.84 -14.14
N LYS A 18 6.08 -8.09 -14.64
CA LYS A 18 4.95 -8.39 -13.78
C LYS A 18 5.25 -9.70 -13.06
N GLU A 19 5.57 -9.60 -11.78
CA GLU A 19 5.76 -10.78 -10.95
C GLU A 19 4.41 -11.46 -10.75
N LYS A 20 4.38 -12.78 -10.87
CA LYS A 20 3.17 -13.55 -10.55
C LYS A 20 2.94 -13.42 -9.05
N TRP A 21 1.75 -12.96 -8.67
CA TRP A 21 1.38 -12.89 -7.26
C TRP A 21 1.37 -14.31 -6.65
N ASP A 22 2.02 -14.46 -5.50
CA ASP A 22 2.20 -15.73 -4.80
C ASP A 22 0.97 -16.20 -4.00
N GLY A 23 -0.12 -15.41 -4.01
CA GLY A 23 -1.33 -15.70 -3.26
C GLY A 23 -1.29 -15.25 -1.79
N ASN A 24 -0.24 -14.54 -1.37
CA ASN A 24 -0.16 -14.00 -0.02
C ASN A 24 -1.19 -12.89 0.19
N PHE A 25 -2.26 -13.19 0.90
CA PHE A 25 -3.33 -12.23 1.18
C PHE A 25 -2.90 -11.02 2.02
N ARG A 26 -1.75 -11.08 2.70
CA ARG A 26 -1.19 -9.97 3.49
C ARG A 26 -0.50 -8.92 2.62
N ILE A 27 -0.09 -9.32 1.43
CA ILE A 27 0.60 -8.46 0.46
C ILE A 27 -0.17 -8.54 -0.85
N PRO A 28 -1.12 -7.62 -1.10
CA PRO A 28 -1.94 -7.68 -2.31
C PRO A 28 -1.09 -7.49 -3.56
N PRO A 29 -1.52 -8.04 -4.70
CA PRO A 29 -0.82 -7.83 -5.96
C PRO A 29 -0.85 -6.34 -6.34
N LYS A 30 0.22 -5.86 -6.93
CA LYS A 30 0.26 -4.50 -7.44
C LYS A 30 -0.68 -4.36 -8.66
N PRO A 31 -1.32 -3.21 -8.85
CA PRO A 31 -2.18 -2.98 -10.00
C PRO A 31 -1.38 -3.08 -11.30
N ASN A 32 -2.05 -3.42 -12.41
CA ASN A 32 -1.39 -3.56 -13.71
C ASN A 32 -0.64 -2.28 -14.14
N SER A 33 -1.19 -1.12 -13.82
CA SER A 33 -0.57 0.19 -14.07
C SER A 33 0.80 0.37 -13.42
N TYR A 34 1.09 -0.34 -12.31
CA TYR A 34 2.40 -0.30 -11.66
C TYR A 34 3.54 -0.74 -12.58
N TYR A 35 3.27 -1.65 -13.49
CA TYR A 35 4.25 -2.18 -14.44
C TYR A 35 4.37 -1.35 -15.72
N VAL A 36 3.45 -0.41 -15.93
CA VAL A 36 3.51 0.56 -17.01
C VAL A 36 4.47 1.68 -16.60
N GLN A 37 5.48 1.96 -17.44
CA GLN A 37 6.50 2.98 -17.16
C GLN A 37 6.36 4.18 -18.12
N GLU A 38 5.15 4.62 -18.35
CA GLU A 38 4.86 5.77 -19.17
C GLU A 38 4.87 7.05 -18.32
N LYS A 39 5.67 8.02 -18.73
CA LYS A 39 5.71 9.32 -18.07
C LYS A 39 4.40 10.08 -18.28
N GLY A 40 3.92 10.70 -17.21
CA GLY A 40 2.65 11.41 -17.21
C GLY A 40 1.43 10.52 -16.92
N ILE A 41 1.64 9.22 -16.75
CA ILE A 41 0.62 8.25 -16.32
C ILE A 41 0.98 7.76 -14.92
N CYS A 42 0.02 7.80 -14.00
CA CYS A 42 0.24 7.33 -12.64
C CYS A 42 0.35 5.81 -12.60
N ARG A 43 1.43 5.32 -12.02
CA ARG A 43 1.70 3.89 -11.89
C ARG A 43 0.71 3.15 -10.97
N TRP A 44 0.03 3.88 -10.10
CA TRP A 44 -0.93 3.28 -9.18
C TRP A 44 -2.33 3.17 -9.77
N CYS A 45 -2.89 4.30 -10.21
CA CYS A 45 -4.27 4.34 -10.71
C CYS A 45 -4.40 4.27 -12.24
N GLY A 46 -3.29 4.34 -12.99
CA GLY A 46 -3.30 4.29 -14.45
C GLY A 46 -3.83 5.54 -15.15
N LYS A 47 -4.13 6.60 -14.40
CA LYS A 47 -4.69 7.85 -14.95
C LYS A 47 -3.60 8.88 -15.27
N LYS A 48 -3.90 9.80 -16.19
CA LYS A 48 -3.03 10.95 -16.49
C LYS A 48 -2.82 11.80 -15.24
N ILE A 49 -1.59 12.29 -15.08
CA ILE A 49 -1.22 13.18 -13.97
C ILE A 49 -1.46 14.61 -14.40
N ILE A 50 -2.52 15.21 -13.86
CA ILE A 50 -2.91 16.60 -14.15
C ILE A 50 -2.57 17.45 -12.92
N GLU A 51 -1.78 18.48 -13.11
CA GLU A 51 -1.45 19.49 -12.10
C GLU A 51 -1.71 20.88 -12.68
N ASN A 52 -2.41 21.72 -11.93
CA ASN A 52 -2.80 23.06 -12.40
C ASN A 52 -3.46 23.06 -13.80
N LYS A 53 -4.34 22.10 -14.05
CA LYS A 53 -5.05 21.89 -15.33
C LYS A 53 -4.14 21.52 -16.52
N VAL A 54 -2.87 21.19 -16.27
CA VAL A 54 -1.89 20.80 -17.28
C VAL A 54 -1.42 19.36 -17.05
N HIS A 55 -1.24 18.61 -18.15
CA HIS A 55 -0.71 17.25 -18.08
C HIS A 55 0.79 17.28 -17.73
N ASN A 56 1.12 16.81 -16.54
CA ASN A 56 2.51 16.70 -16.09
C ASN A 56 3.18 15.43 -16.64
N LYS A 57 3.86 15.55 -17.76
CA LYS A 57 4.58 14.46 -18.43
C LYS A 57 5.90 14.05 -17.74
N ARG A 58 6.29 14.70 -16.65
CA ARG A 58 7.54 14.38 -15.93
C ARG A 58 7.32 13.38 -14.79
N LYS A 59 6.13 13.39 -14.19
CA LYS A 59 5.76 12.54 -13.07
C LYS A 59 5.26 11.17 -13.52
N THR A 60 5.37 10.20 -12.64
CA THR A 60 4.84 8.83 -12.80
C THR A 60 3.90 8.43 -11.67
N TRP A 61 3.63 9.33 -10.74
CA TRP A 61 2.75 9.13 -9.59
C TRP A 61 1.96 10.39 -9.27
N HIS A 62 0.68 10.24 -8.90
CA HIS A 62 -0.01 11.24 -8.09
C HIS A 62 0.55 11.16 -6.67
N GLN A 63 0.55 12.28 -5.94
CA GLN A 63 1.04 12.32 -4.56
C GLN A 63 0.23 11.38 -3.65
N ASP A 64 -1.10 11.43 -3.74
CA ASP A 64 -1.98 10.57 -2.94
C ASP A 64 -1.80 9.09 -3.28
N CYS A 65 -1.68 8.76 -4.55
CA CYS A 65 -1.42 7.38 -4.99
C CYS A 65 -0.07 6.85 -4.50
N ALA A 66 0.95 7.69 -4.43
CA ALA A 66 2.25 7.31 -3.85
C ALA A 66 2.11 7.05 -2.34
N THR A 67 1.32 7.84 -1.64
CA THR A 67 1.02 7.64 -0.22
C THR A 67 0.28 6.32 0.00
N ASP A 68 -0.75 6.03 -0.79
CA ASP A 68 -1.49 4.76 -0.72
C ASP A 68 -0.58 3.55 -0.94
N TYR A 69 0.30 3.64 -1.94
CA TYR A 69 1.30 2.60 -2.18
C TYR A 69 2.19 2.38 -0.96
N MET A 70 2.70 3.45 -0.37
CA MET A 70 3.58 3.37 0.81
C MET A 70 2.84 2.76 2.01
N ILE A 71 1.58 3.11 2.23
CA ILE A 71 0.76 2.56 3.32
C ILE A 71 0.59 1.05 3.16
N ILE A 72 0.30 0.58 1.95
CA ILE A 72 0.00 -0.84 1.69
C ILE A 72 1.27 -1.70 1.73
N TYR A 73 2.36 -1.23 1.17
CA TYR A 73 3.57 -2.05 0.99
C TYR A 73 4.69 -1.75 1.99
N HIS A 74 4.56 -0.70 2.80
CA HIS A 74 5.55 -0.30 3.79
C HIS A 74 4.90 -0.06 5.15
N SER A 75 4.89 -1.06 6.00
CA SER A 75 4.22 -1.04 7.31
C SER A 75 4.64 0.13 8.21
N GLY A 76 5.87 0.62 8.08
CA GLY A 76 6.35 1.79 8.83
C GLY A 76 5.57 3.07 8.49
N GLU A 77 5.16 3.26 7.24
CA GLU A 77 4.35 4.42 6.84
C GLU A 77 2.92 4.30 7.36
N ALA A 78 2.30 3.15 7.20
CA ALA A 78 0.97 2.90 7.78
C ALA A 78 0.96 3.16 9.30
N ARG A 79 1.98 2.67 10.03
CA ARG A 79 2.11 2.89 11.47
C ARG A 79 2.18 4.37 11.84
N LYS A 80 2.92 5.19 11.09
CA LYS A 80 3.00 6.65 11.34
C LYS A 80 1.64 7.32 11.20
N HIS A 81 0.91 7.02 10.12
CA HIS A 81 -0.41 7.58 9.87
C HIS A 81 -1.42 7.19 10.95
N ILE A 82 -1.46 5.90 11.30
CA ILE A 82 -2.41 5.38 12.30
C ILE A 82 -2.09 5.93 13.69
N TRP A 83 -0.82 5.93 14.10
CA TRP A 83 -0.42 6.52 15.38
C TRP A 83 -0.85 7.98 15.53
N LYS A 84 -0.64 8.77 14.49
CA LYS A 84 -1.03 10.18 14.47
C LYS A 84 -2.55 10.35 14.53
N ARG A 85 -3.31 9.59 13.74
CA ARG A 85 -4.77 9.64 13.70
C ARG A 85 -5.37 9.27 15.04
N ASP A 86 -4.91 8.17 15.64
CA ASP A 86 -5.46 7.60 16.88
C ASP A 86 -4.83 8.25 18.13
N LYS A 87 -3.92 9.23 17.94
CA LYS A 87 -3.24 9.97 19.03
C LYS A 87 -2.53 9.05 20.03
N GLY A 88 -2.04 7.91 19.58
CA GLY A 88 -1.39 6.91 20.41
C GLY A 88 -2.30 6.22 21.41
N LYS A 89 -3.59 6.19 21.18
CA LYS A 89 -4.57 5.50 22.04
C LYS A 89 -5.04 4.19 21.41
N CYS A 90 -5.23 3.19 22.25
CA CYS A 90 -5.84 1.94 21.84
C CYS A 90 -7.32 2.17 21.50
N ASN A 91 -7.74 1.75 20.29
CA ASN A 91 -9.13 1.93 19.86
C ASN A 91 -10.12 1.01 20.58
N GLU A 92 -9.65 -0.05 21.21
CA GLU A 92 -10.52 -0.99 21.97
C GLU A 92 -10.74 -0.53 23.41
N CYS A 93 -9.66 -0.29 24.17
CA CYS A 93 -9.77 0.05 25.60
C CYS A 93 -9.59 1.55 25.90
N GLY A 94 -9.21 2.37 24.93
CA GLY A 94 -8.98 3.80 25.08
C GLY A 94 -7.69 4.18 25.82
N GLU A 95 -6.95 3.23 26.35
CA GLU A 95 -5.71 3.47 27.09
C GLU A 95 -4.60 4.01 26.16
N ARG A 96 -3.77 4.88 26.72
CA ARG A 96 -2.63 5.42 26.00
C ARG A 96 -1.54 4.36 25.86
N CYS A 97 -1.15 4.09 24.62
CA CYS A 97 -0.07 3.16 24.33
C CYS A 97 1.29 3.82 24.47
N THR A 98 2.31 3.06 24.85
CA THR A 98 3.71 3.48 24.70
C THR A 98 4.13 3.35 23.24
N ARG A 99 5.15 4.10 22.81
CA ARG A 99 5.64 4.09 21.42
C ARG A 99 5.99 2.70 20.89
N ARG A 100 6.41 1.78 21.75
CA ARG A 100 6.78 0.40 21.39
C ARG A 100 5.77 -0.65 21.86
N GLY A 101 4.76 -0.24 22.62
CA GLY A 101 3.79 -1.14 23.26
C GLY A 101 2.45 -1.28 22.53
N TRP A 102 2.44 -1.09 21.22
CA TRP A 102 1.23 -1.18 20.42
C TRP A 102 1.47 -1.91 19.09
N ASP A 103 0.40 -2.40 18.54
CA ASP A 103 0.38 -3.05 17.23
C ASP A 103 -0.60 -2.33 16.30
N LEU A 104 -0.24 -2.25 15.03
CA LEU A 104 -1.17 -1.88 13.97
C LEU A 104 -2.01 -3.12 13.66
N ASP A 105 -3.31 -2.98 13.78
CA ASP A 105 -4.27 -4.05 13.53
C ASP A 105 -5.23 -3.66 12.41
N HIS A 106 -5.81 -4.67 11.75
CA HIS A 106 -6.87 -4.49 10.76
C HIS A 106 -8.23 -4.75 11.42
N VAL A 107 -9.15 -3.78 11.35
CA VAL A 107 -10.50 -3.89 11.93
C VAL A 107 -11.20 -5.11 11.36
N LYS A 108 -11.28 -5.22 10.03
CA LYS A 108 -11.61 -6.45 9.32
C LYS A 108 -10.31 -7.23 9.10
N PRO A 109 -10.18 -8.45 9.62
CA PRO A 109 -8.91 -9.16 9.56
C PRO A 109 -8.56 -9.57 8.13
N LEU A 110 -7.30 -9.38 7.74
CA LEU A 110 -6.83 -9.74 6.39
C LEU A 110 -7.02 -11.22 6.06
N MET A 111 -7.13 -12.09 7.07
CA MET A 111 -7.35 -13.52 6.84
C MET A 111 -8.70 -13.83 6.16
N GLU A 112 -9.66 -12.91 6.16
CA GLU A 112 -10.89 -13.02 5.36
C GLU A 112 -10.60 -12.97 3.85
N GLN A 113 -9.45 -12.41 3.46
CA GLN A 113 -8.98 -12.40 2.07
C GLN A 113 -8.20 -13.67 1.67
N LYS A 114 -7.99 -14.59 2.61
CA LYS A 114 -7.25 -15.83 2.35
C LYS A 114 -7.98 -16.68 1.30
N GLY A 115 -7.24 -17.12 0.29
CA GLY A 115 -7.78 -17.94 -0.80
C GLY A 115 -8.52 -17.17 -1.88
N ILE A 116 -8.71 -15.84 -1.72
CA ILE A 116 -9.29 -15.01 -2.77
C ILE A 116 -8.23 -14.74 -3.84
N LYS A 117 -8.59 -14.88 -5.11
CA LYS A 117 -7.68 -14.60 -6.23
C LYS A 117 -7.39 -13.10 -6.34
N GLY A 118 -6.18 -12.75 -6.72
CA GLY A 118 -5.65 -11.38 -6.69
C GLY A 118 -6.54 -10.29 -7.29
N ASN A 119 -7.22 -10.55 -8.40
CA ASN A 119 -8.15 -9.61 -9.03
C ASN A 119 -9.52 -9.47 -8.32
N LYS A 120 -9.81 -10.35 -7.37
CA LYS A 120 -11.04 -10.35 -6.56
C LYS A 120 -10.80 -9.91 -5.12
N LEU A 121 -9.56 -9.57 -4.76
CA LEU A 121 -9.27 -9.02 -3.44
C LEU A 121 -10.02 -7.71 -3.23
N ASP A 122 -10.58 -7.56 -2.05
CA ASP A 122 -11.18 -6.30 -1.63
C ASP A 122 -10.09 -5.36 -1.10
N TRP A 123 -9.78 -4.32 -1.87
CA TRP A 123 -8.74 -3.36 -1.54
C TRP A 123 -9.04 -2.55 -0.28
N SER A 124 -10.30 -2.42 0.12
CA SER A 124 -10.69 -1.73 1.35
C SER A 124 -10.06 -2.32 2.61
N TYR A 125 -9.70 -3.60 2.58
CA TYR A 125 -9.00 -4.25 3.69
C TYR A 125 -7.60 -3.72 3.94
N TYR A 126 -6.97 -3.11 2.94
CA TYR A 126 -5.58 -2.62 3.00
C TYR A 126 -5.48 -1.10 3.18
N GLU A 127 -6.61 -0.41 3.27
CA GLU A 127 -6.66 1.03 3.41
C GLU A 127 -6.62 1.48 4.88
N LEU A 128 -6.22 2.74 5.12
CA LEU A 128 -6.08 3.29 6.46
C LEU A 128 -7.36 3.20 7.31
N HIS A 129 -8.53 3.32 6.70
CA HIS A 129 -9.79 3.23 7.44
C HIS A 129 -10.03 1.85 8.05
N ASN A 130 -9.43 0.80 7.50
CA ASN A 130 -9.47 -0.55 8.06
C ASN A 130 -8.32 -0.85 9.03
N MET A 131 -7.51 0.15 9.37
CA MET A 131 -6.38 -0.01 10.28
C MET A 131 -6.63 0.73 11.58
N GLN A 132 -6.11 0.21 12.68
CA GLN A 132 -6.28 0.78 14.01
C GLN A 132 -5.08 0.55 14.91
N THR A 133 -4.97 1.42 15.94
CA THR A 133 -4.01 1.24 17.03
C THR A 133 -4.62 0.34 18.11
N LEU A 134 -3.95 -0.75 18.43
CA LEU A 134 -4.30 -1.59 19.57
C LEU A 134 -3.11 -1.74 20.53
N CYS A 135 -3.36 -1.70 21.83
CA CYS A 135 -2.37 -2.15 22.78
C CYS A 135 -2.19 -3.67 22.67
N ARG A 136 -1.05 -4.20 23.06
CA ARG A 136 -0.76 -5.64 22.90
C ARG A 136 -1.79 -6.57 23.53
N PRO A 137 -2.32 -6.33 24.76
CA PRO A 137 -3.38 -7.15 25.33
C PRO A 137 -4.64 -7.18 24.46
N CYS A 138 -5.12 -6.01 24.00
CA CYS A 138 -6.32 -5.93 23.14
C CYS A 138 -6.09 -6.58 21.80
N HIS A 139 -4.93 -6.38 21.16
CA HIS A 139 -4.56 -7.02 19.91
C HIS A 139 -4.55 -8.57 20.05
N LYS A 140 -3.97 -9.09 21.15
CA LYS A 140 -3.95 -10.51 21.43
C LYS A 140 -5.35 -11.10 21.61
N LYS A 141 -6.23 -10.39 22.31
CA LYS A 141 -7.64 -10.77 22.49
C LYS A 141 -8.39 -10.79 21.16
N LYS A 142 -8.25 -9.71 20.37
CA LYS A 142 -8.87 -9.61 19.04
C LYS A 142 -8.38 -10.71 18.10
N THR A 143 -7.09 -10.96 18.03
CA THR A 143 -6.52 -12.01 17.18
C THR A 143 -7.14 -13.39 17.50
N LYS A 144 -7.29 -13.73 18.79
CA LYS A 144 -7.97 -14.97 19.18
C LYS A 144 -9.41 -15.03 18.70
N GLN A 145 -10.13 -13.91 18.77
CA GLN A 145 -11.51 -13.83 18.31
C GLN A 145 -11.61 -13.96 16.80
N ASP A 146 -10.76 -13.26 16.06
CA ASP A 146 -10.70 -13.31 14.60
C ASP A 146 -10.38 -14.73 14.10
N MET A 147 -9.46 -15.44 14.78
CA MET A 147 -9.14 -16.83 14.45
C MET A 147 -10.33 -17.78 14.67
N LYS A 148 -11.13 -17.58 15.73
CA LYS A 148 -12.35 -18.37 15.96
C LYS A 148 -13.40 -18.11 14.90
N ASN A 149 -13.59 -16.85 14.50
CA ASN A 149 -14.60 -16.47 13.53
C ASN A 149 -14.26 -16.91 12.10
N ASN A 150 -12.99 -17.16 11.81
CA ASN A 150 -12.47 -17.55 10.48
C ASN A 150 -11.95 -19.00 10.44
N ALA A 151 -12.26 -19.78 11.45
CA ALA A 151 -11.92 -21.21 11.52
C ALA A 151 -12.83 -22.05 10.61
#